data_9bb64797f3e7b89f6afe92097bf32a12
#
_entry.id   9bb64797f3e7b89f6afe92097bf32a12
#
_cell.length_a   1.000
_cell.length_b   1.000
_cell.length_c   1.000
_cell.angle_alpha   90.00
_cell.angle_beta   90.00
_cell.angle_gamma   90.00
#
_symmetry.space_group_name_H-M   'P 1'
#
loop_
_entity.id
_entity.type
_entity.pdbx_description
1 polymer ?
#
loop_
_entity_poly.entity_id
_entity_poly.type
_entity_poly.pdbx_seq_one_letter_code
_entity_poly.pdbx_strand_id
1 'polypeptide(L)'
;MIVDSSVIIAIFLGEPDAPDLSLRLRRAPVRRMSTASLFEAGIVLDQRVGLEPNEPADELYALLQRAGIELVPFTEDHAQIARVAYRRYGKGRHPAGLNFGDCMSYALAKSLDEPLLFKGTDFSRTDIRVA
;
A
#
# COMPACT_ATOMS: atom_id res chain seq x y z
N MET A 1 -10.52 3.71 -4.51
CA MET A 1 -9.85 3.49 -3.21
C MET A 1 -8.45 2.98 -3.47
N ILE A 2 -7.46 3.61 -2.89
CA ILE A 2 -6.06 3.15 -2.96
C ILE A 2 -5.80 2.15 -1.83
N VAL A 3 -4.95 1.16 -2.13
CA VAL A 3 -4.61 0.07 -1.20
C VAL A 3 -3.12 0.15 -0.90
N ASP A 4 -2.79 0.29 0.38
CA ASP A 4 -1.40 0.28 0.85
C ASP A 4 -0.82 -1.13 0.92
N SER A 5 0.51 -1.27 0.84
CA SER A 5 1.24 -2.53 0.98
C SER A 5 0.89 -3.27 2.28
N SER A 6 0.71 -2.55 3.39
CA SER A 6 0.36 -3.11 4.70
C SER A 6 -0.94 -3.91 4.70
N VAL A 7 -1.92 -3.52 3.88
CA VAL A 7 -3.20 -4.23 3.74
C VAL A 7 -3.00 -5.59 3.06
N ILE A 8 -2.24 -5.60 1.97
CA ILE A 8 -1.97 -6.82 1.21
C ILE A 8 -1.12 -7.80 2.03
N ILE A 9 -0.11 -7.29 2.73
CA ILE A 9 0.71 -8.09 3.64
C ILE A 9 -0.14 -8.71 4.75
N ALA A 10 -1.01 -7.92 5.40
CA ALA A 10 -1.88 -8.42 6.46
C ALA A 10 -2.84 -9.51 5.98
N ILE A 11 -3.46 -9.33 4.80
CA ILE A 11 -4.36 -10.31 4.21
C ILE A 11 -3.62 -11.58 3.81
N PHE A 12 -2.45 -11.44 3.18
CA PHE A 12 -1.64 -12.58 2.73
C PHE A 12 -1.18 -13.45 3.89
N LEU A 13 -0.73 -12.82 4.97
CA LEU A 13 -0.24 -13.52 6.18
C LEU A 13 -1.36 -13.96 7.13
N GLY A 14 -2.61 -13.62 6.85
CA GLY A 14 -3.74 -13.96 7.72
C GLY A 14 -3.68 -13.29 9.09
N GLU A 15 -3.21 -12.04 9.15
CA GLU A 15 -3.12 -11.28 10.39
C GLU A 15 -4.52 -11.03 11.02
N PRO A 16 -4.63 -10.73 12.33
CA PRO A 16 -5.92 -10.62 13.02
C PRO A 16 -6.92 -9.64 12.41
N ASP A 17 -6.44 -8.58 11.76
CA ASP A 17 -7.24 -7.56 11.08
C ASP A 17 -7.55 -7.87 9.59
N ALA A 18 -6.99 -8.96 9.04
CA ALA A 18 -7.22 -9.38 7.66
C ALA A 18 -8.71 -9.55 7.28
N PRO A 19 -9.60 -10.09 8.13
CA PRO A 19 -11.02 -10.20 7.81
C PRO A 19 -11.70 -8.84 7.60
N ASP A 20 -11.43 -7.84 8.46
CA ASP A 20 -11.98 -6.48 8.32
C ASP A 20 -11.42 -5.79 7.08
N LEU A 21 -10.11 -5.84 6.86
CA LEU A 21 -9.47 -5.28 5.68
C LEU A 21 -10.03 -5.88 4.38
N SER A 22 -10.22 -7.21 4.35
CA SER A 22 -10.82 -7.91 3.22
C SER A 22 -12.27 -7.49 2.98
N LEU A 23 -13.04 -7.25 4.05
CA LEU A 23 -14.43 -6.76 3.93
C LEU A 23 -14.47 -5.34 3.35
N ARG A 24 -13.59 -4.45 3.81
CA ARG A 24 -13.48 -3.08 3.29
C ARG A 24 -13.05 -3.07 1.83
N LEU A 25 -12.10 -3.92 1.43
CA LEU A 25 -11.73 -4.12 0.03
C LEU A 25 -12.93 -4.52 -0.83
N ARG A 26 -13.69 -5.53 -0.41
CA ARG A 26 -14.85 -6.02 -1.18
C ARG A 26 -15.95 -4.98 -1.36
N ARG A 27 -16.10 -4.05 -0.42
CA ARG A 27 -17.12 -2.98 -0.49
C ARG A 27 -16.74 -1.85 -1.45
N ALA A 28 -15.46 -1.69 -1.75
CA ALA A 28 -15.02 -0.65 -2.66
C ALA A 28 -15.32 -1.04 -4.12
N PRO A 29 -15.95 -0.17 -4.92
CA PRO A 29 -16.24 -0.45 -6.33
C PRO A 29 -14.95 -0.51 -7.18
N VAL A 30 -13.97 0.29 -6.86
CA VAL A 30 -12.67 0.35 -7.53
C VAL A 30 -11.55 0.31 -6.49
N ARG A 31 -10.55 -0.55 -6.73
CA ARG A 31 -9.38 -0.76 -5.86
C ARG A 31 -8.13 -0.62 -6.71
N ARG A 32 -7.19 0.24 -6.28
CA ARG A 32 -5.94 0.52 -6.99
C ARG A 32 -4.76 0.43 -6.05
N MET A 33 -3.64 -0.04 -6.56
CA MET A 33 -2.38 -0.10 -5.84
C MET A 33 -1.25 0.39 -6.73
N SER A 34 -0.31 1.14 -6.17
CA SER A 34 0.90 1.53 -6.89
C SER A 34 1.80 0.31 -7.17
N THR A 35 2.40 0.27 -8.37
CA THR A 35 3.43 -0.74 -8.66
C THR A 35 4.63 -0.66 -7.72
N ALA A 36 4.94 0.52 -7.17
CA ALA A 36 5.96 0.69 -6.14
C ALA A 36 5.55 0.03 -4.80
N SER A 37 4.28 0.19 -4.38
CA SER A 37 3.74 -0.46 -3.18
C SER A 37 3.60 -1.97 -3.37
N LEU A 38 3.31 -2.44 -4.58
CA LEU A 38 3.37 -3.87 -4.92
C LEU A 38 4.78 -4.44 -4.72
N PHE A 39 5.81 -3.73 -5.21
CA PHE A 39 7.19 -4.16 -5.05
C PHE A 39 7.60 -4.23 -3.58
N GLU A 40 7.22 -3.23 -2.78
CA GLU A 40 7.42 -3.24 -1.33
C GLU A 40 6.75 -4.46 -0.66
N ALA A 41 5.47 -4.71 -0.99
CA ALA A 41 4.75 -5.88 -0.47
C ALA A 41 5.46 -7.19 -0.84
N GLY A 42 5.94 -7.30 -2.09
CA GLY A 42 6.73 -8.45 -2.55
C GLY A 42 7.96 -8.68 -1.69
N ILE A 43 8.80 -7.65 -1.49
CA ILE A 43 10.01 -7.77 -0.65
C ILE A 43 9.68 -8.27 0.76
N VAL A 44 8.65 -7.71 1.39
CA VAL A 44 8.26 -8.08 2.75
C VAL A 44 7.75 -9.52 2.81
N LEU A 45 6.91 -9.92 1.85
CA LEU A 45 6.34 -11.26 1.80
C LEU A 45 7.40 -12.31 1.50
N ASP A 46 8.27 -12.09 0.51
CA ASP A 46 9.37 -13.00 0.18
C ASP A 46 10.26 -13.27 1.39
N GLN A 47 10.58 -12.22 2.16
CA GLN A 47 11.34 -12.37 3.41
C GLN A 47 10.57 -13.13 4.49
N ARG A 48 9.26 -12.91 4.61
CA ARG A 48 8.42 -13.53 5.64
C ARG A 48 8.15 -15.01 5.39
N VAL A 49 7.99 -15.39 4.12
CA VAL A 49 7.77 -16.79 3.73
C VAL A 49 9.08 -17.53 3.42
N GLY A 50 10.22 -16.82 3.34
CA GLY A 50 11.53 -17.40 3.12
C GLY A 50 11.73 -17.92 1.71
N LEU A 51 11.24 -17.20 0.67
CA LEU A 51 11.42 -17.61 -0.73
C LEU A 51 12.90 -17.56 -1.15
N GLU A 52 13.33 -18.60 -1.81
CA GLU A 52 14.64 -18.65 -2.46
C GLU A 52 14.61 -17.88 -3.81
N PRO A 53 15.78 -17.37 -4.30
CA PRO A 53 15.82 -16.49 -5.47
C PRO A 53 15.17 -17.00 -6.75
N ASN A 54 15.03 -18.31 -6.91
CA ASN A 54 14.48 -18.95 -8.11
C ASN A 54 13.08 -19.56 -7.90
N GLU A 55 12.47 -19.34 -6.75
CA GLU A 55 11.11 -19.82 -6.47
C GLU A 55 10.08 -18.88 -7.10
N PRO A 56 9.00 -19.42 -7.71
CA PRO A 56 7.95 -18.58 -8.26
C PRO A 56 7.19 -17.84 -7.15
N ALA A 57 7.00 -16.52 -7.33
CA ALA A 57 6.30 -15.64 -6.40
C ALA A 57 4.87 -15.30 -6.87
N ASP A 58 4.17 -16.27 -7.47
CA ASP A 58 2.90 -16.02 -8.16
C ASP A 58 1.71 -15.79 -7.21
N GLU A 59 1.81 -16.21 -5.94
CA GLU A 59 0.71 -16.14 -4.98
C GLU A 59 0.28 -14.69 -4.67
N LEU A 60 1.21 -13.75 -4.62
CA LEU A 60 0.92 -12.33 -4.43
C LEU A 60 0.07 -11.80 -5.60
N TYR A 61 0.49 -12.07 -6.84
CA TYR A 61 -0.28 -11.66 -8.02
C TYR A 61 -1.65 -12.32 -8.09
N ALA A 62 -1.74 -13.60 -7.73
CA ALA A 62 -3.01 -14.31 -7.65
C ALA A 62 -3.95 -13.69 -6.60
N LEU A 63 -3.41 -13.25 -5.46
CA LEU A 63 -4.17 -12.50 -4.45
C LEU A 63 -4.73 -11.19 -5.02
N LEU A 64 -3.89 -10.38 -5.67
CA LEU A 64 -4.30 -9.10 -6.25
C LEU A 64 -5.40 -9.28 -7.31
N GLN A 65 -5.26 -10.28 -8.17
CA GLN A 65 -6.26 -10.61 -9.19
C GLN A 65 -7.61 -11.01 -8.55
N ARG A 66 -7.57 -11.93 -7.56
CA ARG A 66 -8.79 -12.33 -6.83
C ARG A 66 -9.45 -11.17 -6.10
N ALA A 67 -8.65 -10.24 -5.58
CA ALA A 67 -9.14 -9.03 -4.93
C ALA A 67 -9.60 -7.95 -5.93
N GLY A 68 -9.39 -8.13 -7.22
CA GLY A 68 -9.73 -7.16 -8.26
C GLY A 68 -9.00 -5.83 -8.10
N ILE A 69 -7.71 -5.87 -7.73
CA ILE A 69 -6.88 -4.68 -7.55
C ILE A 69 -6.20 -4.32 -8.87
N GLU A 70 -6.48 -3.12 -9.35
CA GLU A 70 -5.83 -2.50 -10.51
C GLU A 70 -4.44 -1.97 -10.11
N LEU A 71 -3.40 -2.37 -10.84
CA LEU A 71 -2.05 -1.86 -10.65
C LEU A 71 -1.84 -0.57 -11.46
N VAL A 72 -1.41 0.48 -10.78
CA VAL A 72 -1.12 1.78 -11.38
C VAL A 72 0.39 2.01 -11.39
N PRO A 73 0.99 2.29 -12.55
CA PRO A 73 2.43 2.59 -12.64
C PRO A 73 2.84 3.76 -11.75
N PHE A 74 3.95 3.63 -11.04
CA PHE A 74 4.56 4.73 -10.29
C PHE A 74 5.29 5.66 -11.27
N THR A 75 4.81 6.89 -11.40
CA THR A 75 5.29 7.86 -12.38
C THR A 75 6.22 8.91 -11.78
N GLU A 76 6.80 9.77 -12.64
CA GLU A 76 7.58 10.93 -12.19
C GLU A 76 6.73 11.89 -11.33
N ASP A 77 5.47 12.15 -11.71
CA ASP A 77 4.55 12.98 -10.91
C ASP A 77 4.32 12.38 -9.53
N HIS A 78 4.15 11.06 -9.44
CA HIS A 78 4.05 10.37 -8.15
C HIS A 78 5.33 10.54 -7.32
N ALA A 79 6.50 10.48 -7.94
CA ALA A 79 7.78 10.70 -7.24
C ALA A 79 7.89 12.12 -6.67
N GLN A 80 7.42 13.13 -7.39
CA GLN A 80 7.38 14.51 -6.91
C GLN A 80 6.44 14.67 -5.71
N ILE A 81 5.22 14.11 -5.79
CA ILE A 81 4.25 14.12 -4.69
C ILE A 81 4.82 13.38 -3.47
N ALA A 82 5.39 12.20 -3.65
CA ALA A 82 6.01 11.40 -2.59
C ALA A 82 7.13 12.16 -1.88
N ARG A 83 7.98 12.88 -2.64
CA ARG A 83 9.05 13.71 -2.07
C ARG A 83 8.50 14.85 -1.23
N VAL A 84 7.43 15.50 -1.66
CA VAL A 84 6.76 16.56 -0.87
C VAL A 84 6.15 15.95 0.41
N ALA A 85 5.47 14.79 0.29
CA ALA A 85 4.91 14.07 1.43
C ALA A 85 5.97 13.72 2.48
N TYR A 86 7.12 13.19 2.05
CA TYR A 86 8.22 12.85 2.97
C TYR A 86 8.79 14.08 3.67
N ARG A 87 8.94 15.20 2.99
CA ARG A 87 9.37 16.46 3.62
C ARG A 87 8.38 16.98 4.65
N ARG A 88 7.07 16.77 4.42
CA ARG A 88 5.99 17.26 5.30
C ARG A 88 5.68 16.29 6.43
N TYR A 89 5.58 15.00 6.16
CA TYR A 89 5.05 13.97 7.05
C TYR A 89 6.05 12.87 7.40
N GLY A 90 7.26 12.92 6.87
CA GLY A 90 8.25 11.86 6.96
C GLY A 90 8.79 11.60 8.37
N LYS A 91 9.31 10.38 8.56
CA LYS A 91 9.93 9.92 9.79
C LYS A 91 11.05 10.88 10.25
N GLY A 92 11.01 11.20 11.54
CA GLY A 92 11.94 12.16 12.15
C GLY A 92 11.59 13.63 11.94
N ARG A 93 10.50 13.94 11.23
CA ARG A 93 10.04 15.32 10.95
C ARG A 93 8.62 15.61 11.44
N HIS A 94 7.76 14.61 11.39
CA HIS A 94 6.34 14.76 11.71
C HIS A 94 5.84 13.53 12.48
N PRO A 95 4.83 13.69 13.40
CA PRO A 95 4.27 12.57 14.15
C PRO A 95 3.64 11.45 13.31
N ALA A 96 3.27 11.71 12.05
CA ALA A 96 2.84 10.68 11.10
C ALA A 96 3.97 9.69 10.82
N GLY A 97 5.21 10.17 10.72
CA GLY A 97 6.38 9.31 10.59
C GLY A 97 6.45 8.49 9.31
N LEU A 98 5.87 9.02 8.21
CA LEU A 98 5.82 8.29 6.94
C LEU A 98 7.22 7.81 6.53
N ASN A 99 7.34 6.52 6.23
CA ASN A 99 8.53 5.93 5.64
C ASN A 99 8.53 6.08 4.10
N PHE A 100 9.52 5.48 3.44
CA PHE A 100 9.65 5.51 1.98
C PHE A 100 8.44 4.86 1.30
N GLY A 101 8.02 3.66 1.74
CA GLY A 101 6.89 2.92 1.18
C GLY A 101 5.56 3.65 1.36
N ASP A 102 5.32 4.21 2.55
CA ASP A 102 4.12 5.01 2.82
C ASP A 102 3.95 6.15 1.81
N CYS A 103 5.06 6.82 1.44
CA CYS A 103 5.03 7.91 0.48
C CYS A 103 4.58 7.47 -0.92
N MET A 104 4.75 6.20 -1.31
CA MET A 104 4.28 5.67 -2.59
C MET A 104 2.76 5.55 -2.62
N SER A 105 2.17 5.00 -1.57
CA SER A 105 0.72 4.90 -1.40
C SER A 105 0.08 6.29 -1.25
N TYR A 106 0.71 7.17 -0.47
CA TYR A 106 0.30 8.57 -0.34
C TYR A 106 0.25 9.27 -1.71
N ALA A 107 1.31 9.13 -2.51
CA ALA A 107 1.41 9.81 -3.81
C ALA A 107 0.28 9.40 -4.76
N LEU A 108 -0.03 8.10 -4.84
CA LEU A 108 -1.12 7.62 -5.67
C LEU A 108 -2.48 8.12 -5.15
N ALA A 109 -2.71 8.10 -3.83
CA ALA A 109 -3.95 8.59 -3.23
C ALA A 109 -4.18 10.08 -3.52
N LYS A 110 -3.11 10.90 -3.43
CA LYS A 110 -3.18 12.34 -3.73
C LYS A 110 -3.37 12.61 -5.21
N SER A 111 -2.69 11.90 -6.10
CA SER A 111 -2.77 12.13 -7.55
C SER A 111 -4.16 11.82 -8.12
N LEU A 112 -4.86 10.83 -7.55
CA LEU A 112 -6.19 10.41 -7.98
C LEU A 112 -7.33 11.01 -7.13
N ASP A 113 -6.99 11.76 -6.07
CA ASP A 113 -7.95 12.23 -5.05
C ASP A 113 -8.84 11.10 -4.52
N GLU A 114 -8.24 9.94 -4.25
CA GLU A 114 -8.93 8.76 -3.73
C GLU A 114 -8.58 8.49 -2.26
N PRO A 115 -9.53 7.92 -1.47
CA PRO A 115 -9.23 7.52 -0.10
C PRO A 115 -8.25 6.32 -0.07
N LEU A 116 -7.44 6.26 0.99
CA LEU A 116 -6.41 5.25 1.21
C LEU A 116 -6.85 4.25 2.28
N LEU A 117 -6.82 2.96 1.95
CA LEU A 117 -6.92 1.85 2.91
C LEU A 117 -5.52 1.43 3.33
N PHE A 118 -5.28 1.40 4.64
CA PHE A 118 -3.99 1.06 5.25
C PHE A 118 -4.19 0.38 6.60
N LYS A 119 -3.16 -0.29 7.09
CA LYS A 119 -3.06 -0.81 8.45
C LYS A 119 -2.15 0.11 9.28
N GLY A 120 -2.51 0.33 10.55
CA GLY A 120 -1.75 1.21 11.45
C GLY A 120 -2.33 2.61 11.57
N THR A 121 -1.50 3.57 11.96
CA THR A 121 -1.93 4.94 12.30
C THR A 121 -1.20 6.04 11.53
N ASP A 122 -0.22 5.71 10.69
CA ASP A 122 0.70 6.68 10.10
C ASP A 122 -0.02 7.69 9.21
N PHE A 123 -0.91 7.23 8.34
CA PHE A 123 -1.66 8.12 7.45
C PHE A 123 -2.76 8.92 8.14
N SER A 124 -3.26 8.48 9.31
CA SER A 124 -4.33 9.19 10.02
C SER A 124 -3.90 10.57 10.55
N ARG A 125 -2.60 10.86 10.54
CA ARG A 125 -2.02 12.17 10.92
C ARG A 125 -1.58 12.99 9.70
N THR A 126 -2.02 12.62 8.51
CA THR A 126 -1.77 13.34 7.25
C THR A 126 -3.06 13.95 6.72
N ASP A 127 -2.99 14.58 5.55
CA ASP A 127 -4.16 15.12 4.85
C ASP A 127 -4.79 14.12 3.85
N ILE A 128 -4.47 12.83 3.97
CA ILE A 128 -5.09 11.76 3.18
C ILE A 128 -6.47 11.42 3.75
N ARG A 129 -7.44 11.25 2.86
CA ARG A 129 -8.74 10.68 3.25
C ARG A 129 -8.58 9.19 3.55
N VAL A 130 -9.03 8.78 4.72
CA VAL A 130 -9.03 7.37 5.12
C VAL A 130 -10.23 6.67 4.48
N ALA A 131 -10.01 5.47 3.91
CA ALA A 131 -11.05 4.65 3.28
C ALA A 131 -11.88 3.87 4.29
#